data_5abb5e3edaee21fe75d2e5a33da15735
#
_entry.id   5abb5e3edaee21fe75d2e5a33da15735
#
_cell.length_a   1.000
_cell.length_b   1.000
_cell.length_c   1.000
_cell.angle_alpha   90.00
_cell.angle_beta   90.00
_cell.angle_gamma   90.00
#
_symmetry.space_group_name_H-M   'P 1'
#
loop_
_entity.id
_entity.type
_entity.pdbx_description
1 polymer ?
#
loop_
_entity_poly.entity_id
_entity_poly.type
_entity_poly.pdbx_seq_one_letter_code
_entity_poly.pdbx_strand_id
1 'polypeptide(L)'
;MEIARRLAALKGFDGTGEFDPNRRYADPVYLLPAFTLVGTDSASALGIRSEHDLFGGVVPHSFAATKAITHPLIRCDACAPAGWSAEMGQRVRRVVLPGFTAFSHGDALIAGRHLLDGGSVRVKPVQETGGRGQAVVGNDVELTAVLAAIDPADLSRHGIVLEEHLGNATTLSVGQVRVSDLVATYYGVQRLTMDNNGAVVYGGSDLTVWRGGFDTLLGLALPQPVRLAVQQACVYDAAATACFPTFFASRRNYDVVQGVDVRGRRRSGVLEQSWRVGGASGAEIAALEAFRADPDLKAVRVASVEAYGADAAPPPDATVHFRGRDERVGFISKYVMAERLGVGDAHGDEG
;
A
#
# COMPACT_ATOMS: atom_id res chain seq x y z
N MET A 1 6.46 17.17 -6.92
CA MET A 1 7.21 17.47 -8.16
C MET A 1 8.53 16.67 -8.28
N GLU A 2 9.32 16.50 -7.23
CA GLU A 2 10.61 15.78 -7.29
C GLU A 2 10.51 14.30 -7.75
N ILE A 3 9.54 13.55 -7.24
CA ILE A 3 9.26 12.17 -7.70
C ILE A 3 8.98 12.12 -9.21
N ALA A 4 8.17 13.05 -9.73
CA ALA A 4 7.87 13.10 -11.16
C ALA A 4 9.12 13.40 -12.00
N ARG A 5 9.97 14.33 -11.55
CA ARG A 5 11.23 14.66 -12.22
C ARG A 5 12.18 13.45 -12.30
N ARG A 6 12.31 12.68 -11.22
CA ARG A 6 13.15 11.48 -11.15
C ARG A 6 12.61 10.35 -12.05
N LEU A 7 11.29 10.17 -12.07
CA LEU A 7 10.64 9.21 -12.99
C LEU A 7 10.83 9.62 -14.45
N ALA A 8 10.72 10.91 -14.77
CA ALA A 8 10.99 11.42 -16.12
C ALA A 8 12.43 11.10 -16.54
N ALA A 9 13.42 11.36 -15.66
CA ALA A 9 14.82 11.01 -15.92
C ALA A 9 15.02 9.50 -16.13
N LEU A 10 14.35 8.64 -15.33
CA LEU A 10 14.37 7.18 -15.51
C LEU A 10 13.76 6.75 -16.85
N LYS A 11 12.83 7.48 -17.42
CA LYS A 11 12.21 7.19 -18.71
C LYS A 11 12.92 7.84 -19.89
N GLY A 12 13.85 8.78 -19.63
CA GLY A 12 14.41 9.63 -20.68
C GLY A 12 13.38 10.64 -21.23
N PHE A 13 12.43 11.05 -20.40
CA PHE A 13 11.36 11.99 -20.76
C PHE A 13 11.65 13.36 -20.15
N ASP A 14 11.12 14.40 -20.76
CA ASP A 14 11.09 15.74 -20.17
C ASP A 14 9.96 15.83 -19.14
N GLY A 15 10.27 16.42 -17.97
CA GLY A 15 9.25 16.69 -16.95
C GLY A 15 8.43 17.91 -17.31
N THR A 16 7.13 17.73 -17.66
CA THR A 16 6.26 18.82 -18.13
C THR A 16 5.42 19.47 -17.04
N GLY A 17 5.49 18.99 -15.78
CA GLY A 17 4.69 19.52 -14.66
C GLY A 17 3.33 18.85 -14.51
N GLU A 18 2.30 19.62 -14.12
CA GLU A 18 0.95 19.08 -13.96
C GLU A 18 0.32 18.74 -15.31
N PHE A 19 -0.39 17.62 -15.34
CA PHE A 19 -1.11 17.19 -16.54
C PHE A 19 -2.34 18.07 -16.77
N ASP A 20 -2.42 18.66 -17.97
CA ASP A 20 -3.58 19.42 -18.42
C ASP A 20 -4.38 18.59 -19.44
N PRO A 21 -5.60 18.13 -19.13
CA PRO A 21 -6.41 17.32 -20.04
C PRO A 21 -6.86 18.10 -21.29
N ASN A 22 -6.78 19.42 -21.30
CA ASN A 22 -7.13 20.27 -22.43
C ASN A 22 -5.93 20.53 -23.37
N ARG A 23 -4.72 20.20 -22.95
CA ARG A 23 -3.49 20.35 -23.73
C ARG A 23 -3.31 19.15 -24.66
N ARG A 24 -2.95 19.41 -25.92
CA ARG A 24 -2.44 18.36 -26.82
C ARG A 24 -0.94 18.18 -26.55
N TYR A 25 -0.56 16.95 -26.26
CA TYR A 25 0.83 16.54 -26.13
C TYR A 25 1.26 15.89 -27.45
N ALA A 26 2.41 16.31 -28.01
CA ALA A 26 2.93 15.78 -29.27
C ALA A 26 3.49 14.36 -29.11
N ASP A 27 4.07 14.10 -27.94
CA ASP A 27 4.70 12.82 -27.58
C ASP A 27 3.87 12.07 -26.53
N PRO A 28 4.09 10.73 -26.39
CA PRO A 28 3.44 9.95 -25.34
C PRO A 28 3.72 10.51 -23.95
N VAL A 29 2.67 10.62 -23.14
CA VAL A 29 2.74 11.13 -21.77
C VAL A 29 2.84 9.96 -20.79
N TYR A 30 3.77 10.04 -19.84
CA TYR A 30 3.82 9.14 -18.69
C TYR A 30 3.19 9.82 -17.48
N LEU A 31 2.12 9.24 -16.94
CA LEU A 31 1.33 9.86 -15.90
C LEU A 31 1.70 9.37 -14.50
N LEU A 32 1.66 10.28 -13.54
CA LEU A 32 1.88 10.02 -12.12
C LEU A 32 0.61 10.40 -11.33
N PRO A 33 -0.43 9.54 -11.32
CA PRO A 33 -1.65 9.82 -10.61
C PRO A 33 -1.45 9.83 -9.09
N ALA A 34 -2.10 10.77 -8.39
CA ALA A 34 -2.09 10.81 -6.93
C ALA A 34 -2.86 9.63 -6.30
N PHE A 35 -3.79 9.01 -7.07
CA PHE A 35 -4.64 7.91 -6.63
C PHE A 35 -4.62 6.79 -7.67
N THR A 36 -4.99 5.57 -7.27
CA THR A 36 -5.27 4.50 -8.21
C THR A 36 -6.41 4.94 -9.13
N LEU A 37 -6.20 4.86 -10.44
CA LEU A 37 -7.20 5.27 -11.41
C LEU A 37 -8.36 4.28 -11.47
N VAL A 38 -9.57 4.81 -11.58
CA VAL A 38 -10.80 4.02 -11.62
C VAL A 38 -11.44 4.15 -13.00
N GLY A 39 -11.75 2.99 -13.60
CA GLY A 39 -12.36 2.90 -14.92
C GLY A 39 -11.33 2.87 -16.05
N THR A 40 -11.37 1.80 -16.82
CA THR A 40 -10.49 1.62 -17.99
C THR A 40 -10.76 2.64 -19.11
N ASP A 41 -12.01 3.04 -19.30
CA ASP A 41 -12.38 4.04 -20.28
C ASP A 41 -11.80 5.42 -19.91
N SER A 42 -11.86 5.77 -18.63
CA SER A 42 -11.26 7.01 -18.10
C SER A 42 -9.74 6.99 -18.26
N ALA A 43 -9.09 5.88 -17.96
CA ALA A 43 -7.66 5.71 -18.17
C ALA A 43 -7.29 5.82 -19.66
N SER A 44 -8.05 5.18 -20.54
CA SER A 44 -7.85 5.22 -22.00
C SER A 44 -8.02 6.63 -22.56
N ALA A 45 -8.97 7.41 -22.05
CA ALA A 45 -9.15 8.81 -22.42
C ALA A 45 -7.95 9.70 -22.05
N LEU A 46 -7.18 9.29 -21.01
CA LEU A 46 -5.91 9.93 -20.62
C LEU A 46 -4.70 9.37 -21.39
N GLY A 47 -4.90 8.45 -22.35
CA GLY A 47 -3.83 7.80 -23.08
C GLY A 47 -3.18 6.61 -22.36
N ILE A 48 -3.70 6.21 -21.19
CA ILE A 48 -3.19 5.09 -20.39
C ILE A 48 -3.83 3.79 -20.88
N ARG A 49 -3.01 2.86 -21.37
CA ARG A 49 -3.44 1.58 -21.92
C ARG A 49 -2.78 0.38 -21.24
N SER A 50 -1.69 0.62 -20.54
CA SER A 50 -0.89 -0.41 -19.90
C SER A 50 -0.10 0.15 -18.70
N GLU A 51 0.59 -0.73 -17.98
CA GLU A 51 1.52 -0.34 -16.91
C GLU A 51 2.73 0.47 -17.41
N HIS A 52 2.96 0.59 -18.72
CA HIS A 52 4.04 1.39 -19.28
C HIS A 52 3.72 2.88 -19.38
N ASP A 53 2.46 3.26 -19.19
CA ASP A 53 1.95 4.61 -19.43
C ASP A 53 1.78 5.43 -18.13
N LEU A 54 1.90 4.77 -16.96
CA LEU A 54 1.72 5.45 -15.66
C LEU A 54 2.64 4.87 -14.58
N PHE A 55 2.87 5.63 -13.51
CA PHE A 55 3.39 5.12 -12.24
C PHE A 55 2.24 4.96 -11.24
N GLY A 56 1.71 3.78 -11.16
CA GLY A 56 0.52 3.46 -10.36
C GLY A 56 -0.27 2.32 -10.96
N GLY A 57 -1.58 2.31 -10.78
CA GLY A 57 -2.47 1.28 -11.29
C GLY A 57 -3.82 1.80 -11.75
N VAL A 58 -4.50 0.99 -12.54
CA VAL A 58 -5.86 1.19 -13.05
C VAL A 58 -6.71 0.01 -12.59
N VAL A 59 -7.88 0.28 -12.04
CA VAL A 59 -8.85 -0.72 -11.57
C VAL A 59 -10.24 -0.47 -12.19
N PRO A 60 -11.07 -1.52 -12.36
CA PRO A 60 -12.39 -1.34 -12.95
C PRO A 60 -13.38 -0.61 -12.03
N HIS A 61 -13.24 -0.75 -10.72
CA HIS A 61 -14.20 -0.26 -9.73
C HIS A 61 -13.52 0.51 -8.59
N SER A 62 -14.17 1.52 -8.03
CA SER A 62 -13.62 2.37 -6.97
C SER A 62 -13.25 1.57 -5.70
N PHE A 63 -14.05 0.59 -5.32
CA PHE A 63 -13.75 -0.25 -4.16
C PHE A 63 -12.49 -1.09 -4.37
N ALA A 64 -12.16 -1.47 -5.61
CA ALA A 64 -10.92 -2.21 -5.91
C ALA A 64 -9.66 -1.38 -5.69
N ALA A 65 -9.76 -0.05 -5.73
CA ALA A 65 -8.66 0.86 -5.40
C ALA A 65 -8.36 0.95 -3.89
N THR A 66 -9.17 0.32 -3.05
CA THR A 66 -9.13 0.48 -1.59
C THR A 66 -8.99 -0.88 -0.87
N LYS A 67 -8.72 -0.83 0.43
CA LYS A 67 -8.67 -2.02 1.31
C LYS A 67 -10.00 -2.79 1.39
N ALA A 68 -11.10 -2.27 0.84
CA ALA A 68 -12.40 -2.95 0.87
C ALA A 68 -12.34 -4.37 0.28
N ILE A 69 -11.51 -4.62 -0.74
CA ILE A 69 -11.40 -5.93 -1.39
C ILE A 69 -10.64 -6.98 -0.55
N THR A 70 -10.04 -6.58 0.57
CA THR A 70 -9.21 -7.47 1.39
C THR A 70 -10.03 -8.57 2.06
N HIS A 71 -11.30 -8.28 2.41
CA HIS A 71 -12.15 -9.21 3.16
C HIS A 71 -13.45 -9.52 2.42
N PRO A 72 -14.04 -10.70 2.67
CA PRO A 72 -15.36 -11.02 2.13
C PRO A 72 -16.46 -10.19 2.81
N LEU A 73 -17.66 -10.21 2.24
CA LEU A 73 -18.87 -9.80 2.93
C LEU A 73 -19.25 -10.83 3.99
N ILE A 74 -19.98 -10.41 5.03
CA ILE A 74 -20.42 -11.31 6.12
C ILE A 74 -21.38 -12.42 5.63
N ARG A 75 -22.12 -12.16 4.55
CA ARG A 75 -23.04 -13.10 3.91
C ARG A 75 -23.17 -12.80 2.43
N CYS A 76 -23.65 -13.76 1.65
CA CYS A 76 -23.71 -13.66 0.19
C CYS A 76 -24.74 -12.64 -0.33
N ASP A 77 -25.75 -12.32 0.47
CA ASP A 77 -26.81 -11.35 0.19
C ASP A 77 -26.61 -10.00 0.90
N ALA A 78 -25.43 -9.78 1.52
CA ALA A 78 -25.09 -8.49 2.12
C ALA A 78 -24.98 -7.39 1.06
N CYS A 79 -25.23 -6.15 1.49
CA CYS A 79 -25.09 -4.99 0.62
C CYS A 79 -23.67 -4.91 0.03
N ALA A 80 -23.60 -4.70 -1.29
CA ALA A 80 -22.33 -4.56 -2.00
C ALA A 80 -22.49 -3.64 -3.22
N PRO A 81 -21.41 -2.94 -3.63
CA PRO A 81 -21.42 -2.17 -4.88
C PRO A 81 -21.45 -3.09 -6.10
N ALA A 82 -21.95 -2.55 -7.22
CA ALA A 82 -21.93 -3.27 -8.50
C ALA A 82 -20.50 -3.69 -8.87
N GLY A 83 -20.35 -4.93 -9.36
CA GLY A 83 -19.04 -5.50 -9.72
C GLY A 83 -18.26 -6.08 -8.55
N TRP A 84 -18.83 -6.15 -7.34
CA TRP A 84 -18.18 -6.81 -6.21
C TRP A 84 -17.80 -8.26 -6.52
N SER A 85 -16.57 -8.64 -6.22
CA SER A 85 -16.07 -9.99 -6.44
C SER A 85 -16.08 -10.82 -5.15
N ALA A 86 -17.04 -11.72 -5.00
CA ALA A 86 -17.03 -12.68 -3.91
C ALA A 86 -15.83 -13.65 -4.01
N GLU A 87 -15.34 -13.90 -5.23
CA GLU A 87 -14.19 -14.77 -5.49
C GLU A 87 -12.91 -14.19 -4.90
N MET A 88 -12.73 -12.85 -4.92
CA MET A 88 -11.57 -12.19 -4.32
C MET A 88 -11.42 -12.59 -2.85
N GLY A 89 -12.47 -12.43 -2.05
CA GLY A 89 -12.46 -12.81 -0.63
C GLY A 89 -12.18 -14.30 -0.40
N GLN A 90 -12.65 -15.19 -1.29
CA GLN A 90 -12.35 -16.61 -1.21
C GLN A 90 -10.89 -16.92 -1.50
N ARG A 91 -10.30 -16.30 -2.51
CA ARG A 91 -8.91 -16.51 -2.92
C ARG A 91 -7.92 -16.04 -1.87
N VAL A 92 -8.21 -14.90 -1.21
CA VAL A 92 -7.28 -14.29 -0.23
C VAL A 92 -7.50 -14.76 1.20
N ARG A 93 -8.54 -15.52 1.52
CA ARG A 93 -8.94 -15.89 2.90
C ARG A 93 -7.84 -16.49 3.78
N ARG A 94 -6.81 -17.10 3.16
CA ARG A 94 -5.68 -17.74 3.87
C ARG A 94 -4.48 -16.82 4.05
N VAL A 95 -4.53 -15.66 3.42
CA VAL A 95 -3.42 -14.70 3.39
C VAL A 95 -3.81 -13.35 3.95
N VAL A 96 -5.02 -13.22 4.51
CA VAL A 96 -5.51 -12.05 5.24
C VAL A 96 -5.91 -12.44 6.66
N LEU A 97 -6.08 -11.48 7.55
CA LEU A 97 -6.62 -11.73 8.88
C LEU A 97 -8.12 -12.12 8.80
N PRO A 98 -8.69 -12.77 9.82
CA PRO A 98 -10.13 -12.85 9.96
C PRO A 98 -10.77 -11.46 9.90
N GLY A 99 -11.71 -11.26 8.98
CA GLY A 99 -12.31 -9.94 8.79
C GLY A 99 -13.42 -9.96 7.76
N PHE A 100 -14.14 -8.83 7.69
CA PHE A 100 -15.24 -8.60 6.76
C PHE A 100 -15.21 -7.17 6.25
N THR A 101 -15.74 -7.00 5.05
CA THR A 101 -16.07 -5.70 4.49
C THR A 101 -17.60 -5.54 4.53
N ALA A 102 -18.07 -4.36 4.92
CA ALA A 102 -19.49 -4.07 5.00
C ALA A 102 -19.81 -2.73 4.34
N PHE A 103 -20.96 -2.66 3.66
CA PHE A 103 -21.49 -1.46 3.00
C PHE A 103 -22.83 -1.00 3.62
N SER A 104 -23.24 -1.60 4.74
CA SER A 104 -24.38 -1.17 5.53
C SER A 104 -24.09 -1.29 7.02
N HIS A 105 -24.71 -0.45 7.85
CA HIS A 105 -24.58 -0.53 9.31
C HIS A 105 -25.02 -1.89 9.85
N GLY A 106 -26.10 -2.47 9.29
CA GLY A 106 -26.59 -3.77 9.71
C GLY A 106 -25.56 -4.88 9.49
N ASP A 107 -24.96 -4.93 8.29
CA ASP A 107 -23.94 -5.92 7.96
C ASP A 107 -22.65 -5.68 8.76
N ALA A 108 -22.26 -4.41 8.98
CA ALA A 108 -21.09 -4.06 9.79
C ALA A 108 -21.27 -4.50 11.25
N LEU A 109 -22.46 -4.31 11.82
CA LEU A 109 -22.77 -4.73 13.19
C LEU A 109 -22.73 -6.25 13.34
N ILE A 110 -23.32 -7.00 12.40
CA ILE A 110 -23.30 -8.47 12.40
C ILE A 110 -21.85 -8.95 12.27
N ALA A 111 -21.08 -8.39 11.35
CA ALA A 111 -19.67 -8.74 11.13
C ALA A 111 -18.80 -8.44 12.36
N GLY A 112 -18.96 -7.27 12.96
CA GLY A 112 -18.21 -6.88 14.15
C GLY A 112 -18.52 -7.77 15.36
N ARG A 113 -19.80 -8.10 15.61
CA ARG A 113 -20.20 -9.03 16.67
C ARG A 113 -19.59 -10.42 16.46
N HIS A 114 -19.63 -10.93 15.24
CA HIS A 114 -19.01 -12.21 14.92
C HIS A 114 -17.49 -12.22 15.20
N LEU A 115 -16.81 -11.14 14.92
CA LEU A 115 -15.36 -11.02 15.18
C LEU A 115 -15.06 -10.85 16.67
N LEU A 116 -15.91 -10.14 17.43
CA LEU A 116 -15.77 -9.94 18.88
C LEU A 116 -15.81 -11.25 19.67
N ASP A 117 -16.41 -12.32 19.15
CA ASP A 117 -16.33 -13.67 19.74
C ASP A 117 -14.87 -14.20 19.75
N GLY A 118 -14.04 -13.71 18.86
CA GLY A 118 -12.61 -14.06 18.73
C GLY A 118 -11.66 -13.15 19.49
N GLY A 119 -12.10 -11.93 19.86
CA GLY A 119 -11.26 -10.91 20.49
C GLY A 119 -11.59 -9.49 20.02
N SER A 120 -10.70 -8.54 20.30
CA SER A 120 -10.88 -7.15 19.86
C SER A 120 -10.87 -7.02 18.33
N VAL A 121 -11.65 -6.09 17.84
CA VAL A 121 -11.86 -5.83 16.42
C VAL A 121 -11.30 -4.46 16.05
N ARG A 122 -10.57 -4.39 14.95
CA ARG A 122 -10.12 -3.14 14.34
C ARG A 122 -11.10 -2.73 13.24
N VAL A 123 -11.66 -1.55 13.39
CA VAL A 123 -12.59 -0.92 12.44
C VAL A 123 -11.82 0.10 11.61
N LYS A 124 -11.84 -0.02 10.29
CA LYS A 124 -11.02 0.77 9.37
C LYS A 124 -11.87 1.44 8.30
N PRO A 125 -11.98 2.76 8.27
CA PRO A 125 -12.49 3.49 7.11
C PRO A 125 -11.63 3.20 5.88
N VAL A 126 -12.26 2.86 4.75
CA VAL A 126 -11.51 2.42 3.55
C VAL A 126 -10.81 3.56 2.81
N GLN A 127 -11.29 4.79 2.97
CA GLN A 127 -10.73 5.98 2.33
C GLN A 127 -9.50 6.54 3.05
N GLU A 128 -9.28 6.18 4.31
CA GLU A 128 -8.16 6.68 5.10
C GLU A 128 -6.87 5.88 4.86
N THR A 129 -5.76 6.56 4.97
CA THR A 129 -4.42 6.02 4.74
C THR A 129 -3.51 6.29 5.95
N GLY A 130 -2.42 5.53 6.08
CA GLY A 130 -1.42 5.73 7.14
C GLY A 130 -1.94 5.46 8.55
N GLY A 131 -2.96 4.63 8.69
CA GLY A 131 -3.51 4.24 10.01
C GLY A 131 -4.53 5.22 10.59
N ARG A 132 -4.87 6.32 9.89
CA ARG A 132 -5.80 7.33 10.41
C ARG A 132 -7.23 6.83 10.45
N GLY A 133 -8.03 7.40 11.37
CA GLY A 133 -9.46 7.13 11.50
C GLY A 133 -9.81 5.72 11.95
N GLN A 134 -8.85 4.89 12.30
CA GLN A 134 -9.09 3.53 12.78
C GLN A 134 -9.47 3.53 14.26
N ALA A 135 -10.38 2.61 14.62
CA ALA A 135 -10.76 2.35 16.00
C ALA A 135 -10.53 0.87 16.35
N VAL A 136 -10.18 0.60 17.59
CA VAL A 136 -10.14 -0.76 18.14
C VAL A 136 -11.25 -0.86 19.18
N VAL A 137 -12.12 -1.84 19.02
CA VAL A 137 -13.29 -2.08 19.87
C VAL A 137 -13.19 -3.45 20.53
N GLY A 138 -13.52 -3.51 21.82
CA GLY A 138 -13.45 -4.74 22.62
C GLY A 138 -14.81 -5.33 23.00
N ASN A 139 -15.91 -4.61 22.70
CA ASN A 139 -17.27 -5.04 23.05
C ASN A 139 -18.33 -4.41 22.13
N ASP A 140 -19.57 -4.89 22.25
CA ASP A 140 -20.69 -4.46 21.41
C ASP A 140 -21.09 -2.98 21.60
N VAL A 141 -20.91 -2.43 22.80
CA VAL A 141 -21.21 -1.01 23.07
C VAL A 141 -20.25 -0.10 22.29
N GLU A 142 -18.96 -0.39 22.36
CA GLU A 142 -17.92 0.35 21.64
C GLU A 142 -18.10 0.20 20.11
N LEU A 143 -18.38 -1.03 19.63
CA LEU A 143 -18.65 -1.30 18.23
C LEU A 143 -19.83 -0.46 17.72
N THR A 144 -20.95 -0.49 18.44
CA THR A 144 -22.15 0.25 18.09
C THR A 144 -21.87 1.76 18.05
N ALA A 145 -21.14 2.29 19.03
CA ALA A 145 -20.79 3.71 19.08
C ALA A 145 -19.90 4.14 17.89
N VAL A 146 -18.89 3.33 17.55
CA VAL A 146 -18.01 3.62 16.42
C VAL A 146 -18.77 3.56 15.10
N LEU A 147 -19.62 2.57 14.90
CA LEU A 147 -20.43 2.44 13.68
C LEU A 147 -21.47 3.55 13.56
N ALA A 148 -22.11 3.97 14.65
CA ALA A 148 -23.09 5.05 14.64
C ALA A 148 -22.50 6.43 14.25
N ALA A 149 -21.20 6.62 14.41
CA ALA A 149 -20.49 7.84 14.00
C ALA A 149 -20.22 7.91 12.49
N ILE A 150 -20.44 6.82 11.75
CA ILE A 150 -20.18 6.74 10.31
C ILE A 150 -21.42 7.18 9.55
N ASP A 151 -21.28 8.12 8.62
CA ASP A 151 -22.37 8.55 7.76
C ASP A 151 -22.87 7.38 6.89
N PRO A 152 -24.21 7.10 6.86
CA PRO A 152 -24.75 5.98 6.10
C PRO A 152 -24.51 6.06 4.59
N ALA A 153 -24.44 7.27 4.02
CA ALA A 153 -24.20 7.44 2.60
C ALA A 153 -22.72 7.16 2.27
N ASP A 154 -21.80 7.59 3.13
CA ASP A 154 -20.38 7.26 2.99
C ASP A 154 -20.13 5.77 3.16
N LEU A 155 -20.75 5.14 4.15
CA LEU A 155 -20.68 3.69 4.36
C LEU A 155 -21.18 2.91 3.14
N SER A 156 -22.34 3.30 2.60
CA SER A 156 -22.93 2.64 1.41
C SER A 156 -22.06 2.83 0.17
N ARG A 157 -21.40 3.97 0.03
CA ARG A 157 -20.56 4.30 -1.13
C ARG A 157 -19.18 3.65 -1.07
N HIS A 158 -18.56 3.66 0.08
CA HIS A 158 -17.13 3.32 0.23
C HIS A 158 -16.92 2.00 0.97
N GLY A 159 -17.80 1.67 1.91
CA GLY A 159 -17.66 0.53 2.79
C GLY A 159 -16.74 0.80 3.99
N ILE A 160 -16.68 -0.19 4.86
CA ILE A 160 -15.80 -0.25 6.02
C ILE A 160 -15.21 -1.64 6.16
N VAL A 161 -13.98 -1.73 6.65
CA VAL A 161 -13.34 -3.00 6.98
C VAL A 161 -13.36 -3.20 8.48
N LEU A 162 -13.78 -4.39 8.90
CA LEU A 162 -13.66 -4.88 10.27
C LEU A 162 -12.77 -6.12 10.25
N GLU A 163 -11.71 -6.14 11.07
CA GLU A 163 -10.79 -7.27 11.12
C GLU A 163 -10.29 -7.56 12.53
N GLU A 164 -9.77 -8.77 12.75
CA GLU A 164 -9.11 -9.16 13.99
C GLU A 164 -8.02 -8.14 14.35
N HIS A 165 -8.03 -7.66 15.60
CA HIS A 165 -6.96 -6.80 16.10
C HIS A 165 -5.80 -7.65 16.63
N LEU A 166 -4.57 -7.29 16.25
CA LEU A 166 -3.35 -7.94 16.72
C LEU A 166 -2.58 -7.03 17.67
N GLY A 167 -2.09 -7.62 18.76
CA GLY A 167 -1.11 -7.01 19.65
C GLY A 167 0.32 -7.20 19.12
N ASN A 168 1.25 -6.34 19.57
CA ASN A 168 2.67 -6.38 19.19
C ASN A 168 2.87 -6.48 17.66
N ALA A 169 2.08 -5.72 16.93
CA ALA A 169 2.03 -5.81 15.48
C ALA A 169 3.20 -5.09 14.81
N THR A 170 3.83 -5.77 13.86
CA THR A 170 4.79 -5.19 12.92
C THR A 170 4.18 -5.26 11.53
N THR A 171 4.28 -4.18 10.75
CA THR A 171 3.82 -4.13 9.37
C THR A 171 5.02 -4.20 8.43
N LEU A 172 4.99 -5.15 7.51
CA LEU A 172 5.93 -5.27 6.41
C LEU A 172 5.30 -4.69 5.15
N SER A 173 6.09 -3.99 4.35
CA SER A 173 5.75 -3.64 2.97
C SER A 173 6.40 -4.65 2.03
N VAL A 174 5.62 -5.22 1.13
CA VAL A 174 6.10 -6.09 0.04
C VAL A 174 5.58 -5.51 -1.26
N GLY A 175 6.45 -5.34 -2.26
CA GLY A 175 6.00 -4.72 -3.49
C GLY A 175 6.87 -4.98 -4.70
N GLN A 176 6.37 -4.51 -5.84
CA GLN A 176 7.05 -4.53 -7.11
C GLN A 176 6.78 -3.23 -7.86
N VAL A 177 7.80 -2.71 -8.50
CA VAL A 177 7.71 -1.51 -9.33
C VAL A 177 8.38 -1.73 -10.67
N ARG A 178 7.76 -1.18 -11.73
CA ARG A 178 8.28 -1.22 -13.10
C ARG A 178 8.32 0.20 -13.67
N VAL A 179 9.48 0.58 -14.22
CA VAL A 179 9.64 1.82 -14.98
C VAL A 179 10.51 1.50 -16.19
N SER A 180 10.00 1.67 -17.39
CA SER A 180 10.65 1.22 -18.63
C SER A 180 11.01 -0.27 -18.61
N ASP A 181 12.27 -0.60 -18.81
CA ASP A 181 12.86 -1.94 -18.73
C ASP A 181 13.26 -2.37 -17.31
N LEU A 182 13.27 -1.43 -16.37
CA LEU A 182 13.65 -1.70 -14.99
C LEU A 182 12.47 -2.28 -14.21
N VAL A 183 12.72 -3.40 -13.57
CA VAL A 183 11.81 -4.02 -12.61
C VAL A 183 12.55 -4.19 -11.29
N ALA A 184 11.93 -3.77 -10.22
CA ALA A 184 12.43 -3.95 -8.87
C ALA A 184 11.33 -4.52 -7.98
N THR A 185 11.71 -5.39 -7.06
CA THR A 185 10.84 -5.98 -6.05
C THR A 185 11.45 -5.80 -4.67
N TYR A 186 10.64 -5.71 -3.64
CA TYR A 186 11.14 -5.41 -2.31
C TYR A 186 10.31 -6.03 -1.20
N TYR A 187 10.96 -6.12 -0.07
CA TYR A 187 10.35 -6.29 1.24
C TYR A 187 11.00 -5.32 2.23
N GLY A 188 10.30 -5.03 3.31
CA GLY A 188 10.87 -4.21 4.37
C GLY A 188 9.88 -3.94 5.48
N VAL A 189 10.32 -3.25 6.53
CA VAL A 189 9.52 -2.94 7.72
C VAL A 189 9.07 -1.50 7.67
N GLN A 190 7.81 -1.26 8.01
CA GLN A 190 7.28 0.10 8.19
C GLN A 190 7.68 0.62 9.57
N ARG A 191 8.06 1.89 9.61
CA ARG A 191 8.30 2.63 10.86
C ARG A 191 7.10 3.49 11.19
N LEU A 192 6.82 3.60 12.47
CA LEU A 192 5.85 4.54 13.02
C LEU A 192 6.57 5.77 13.57
N THR A 193 5.91 6.91 13.54
CA THR A 193 6.37 8.17 14.11
C THR A 193 5.19 8.93 14.72
N MET A 194 5.48 10.02 15.42
CA MET A 194 4.45 10.93 15.91
C MET A 194 4.24 12.05 14.90
N ASP A 195 2.99 12.35 14.55
CA ASP A 195 2.67 13.52 13.73
C ASP A 195 2.67 14.82 14.54
N ASN A 196 2.39 15.95 13.89
CA ASN A 196 2.38 17.26 14.55
C ASN A 196 1.29 17.42 15.63
N ASN A 197 0.32 16.48 15.73
CA ASN A 197 -0.73 16.46 16.73
C ASN A 197 -0.48 15.40 17.81
N GLY A 198 0.65 14.71 17.77
CA GLY A 198 0.98 13.64 18.71
C GLY A 198 0.31 12.29 18.40
N ALA A 199 -0.28 12.12 17.24
CA ALA A 199 -0.84 10.84 16.80
C ALA A 199 0.26 9.94 16.22
N VAL A 200 0.17 8.64 16.50
CA VAL A 200 1.06 7.63 15.90
C VAL A 200 0.62 7.37 14.47
N VAL A 201 1.52 7.63 13.54
CA VAL A 201 1.28 7.51 12.09
C VAL A 201 2.45 6.82 11.39
N TYR A 202 2.29 6.52 10.11
CA TYR A 202 3.38 6.04 9.26
C TYR A 202 4.54 7.06 9.22
N GLY A 203 5.75 6.58 9.49
CA GLY A 203 6.98 7.38 9.54
C GLY A 203 8.01 6.99 8.47
N GLY A 204 7.69 6.03 7.62
CA GLY A 204 8.58 5.56 6.57
C GLY A 204 8.72 4.05 6.52
N SER A 205 9.61 3.58 5.64
CA SER A 205 9.89 2.15 5.46
C SER A 205 11.37 1.92 5.22
N ASP A 206 11.91 0.87 5.84
CA ASP A 206 13.24 0.35 5.56
C ASP A 206 13.10 -0.83 4.60
N LEU A 207 13.50 -0.64 3.35
CA LEU A 207 13.30 -1.59 2.27
C LEU A 207 14.62 -2.24 1.85
N THR A 208 14.60 -3.54 1.66
CA THR A 208 15.58 -4.26 0.84
C THR A 208 14.98 -4.48 -0.54
N VAL A 209 15.56 -3.85 -1.53
CA VAL A 209 15.05 -3.83 -2.91
C VAL A 209 15.96 -4.65 -3.80
N TRP A 210 15.39 -5.57 -4.55
CA TRP A 210 16.08 -6.46 -5.48
C TRP A 210 15.70 -6.14 -6.92
N ARG A 211 16.67 -6.27 -7.82
CA ARG A 211 16.40 -6.20 -9.27
C ARG A 211 15.60 -7.44 -9.71
N GLY A 212 14.50 -7.23 -10.41
CA GLY A 212 13.62 -8.28 -10.90
C GLY A 212 12.22 -8.26 -10.26
N GLY A 213 11.40 -9.24 -10.59
CA GLY A 213 10.03 -9.35 -10.13
C GLY A 213 9.88 -10.18 -8.85
N PHE A 214 8.64 -10.47 -8.45
CA PHE A 214 8.32 -11.27 -7.26
C PHE A 214 9.00 -12.65 -7.25
N ASP A 215 9.23 -13.26 -8.43
CA ASP A 215 9.95 -14.53 -8.54
C ASP A 215 11.38 -14.43 -7.98
N THR A 216 12.00 -13.26 -8.09
CA THR A 216 13.33 -13.00 -7.48
C THR A 216 13.24 -13.14 -5.97
N LEU A 217 12.27 -12.50 -5.30
CA LEU A 217 12.10 -12.62 -3.83
C LEU A 217 11.77 -14.05 -3.42
N LEU A 218 10.91 -14.73 -4.16
CA LEU A 218 10.52 -16.11 -3.86
C LEU A 218 11.71 -17.10 -3.96
N GLY A 219 12.70 -16.78 -4.80
CA GLY A 219 13.92 -17.54 -4.98
C GLY A 219 15.00 -17.30 -3.90
N LEU A 220 14.86 -16.27 -3.07
CA LEU A 220 15.83 -15.92 -2.04
C LEU A 220 15.71 -16.79 -0.78
N ALA A 221 16.82 -16.98 -0.06
CA ALA A 221 16.84 -17.54 1.28
C ALA A 221 16.42 -16.50 2.33
N LEU A 222 15.14 -16.14 2.35
CA LEU A 222 14.58 -15.15 3.26
C LEU A 222 14.31 -15.73 4.65
N PRO A 223 14.43 -14.94 5.74
CA PRO A 223 13.93 -15.29 7.06
C PRO A 223 12.44 -15.70 6.99
N GLN A 224 12.05 -16.67 7.81
CA GLN A 224 10.70 -17.27 7.74
C GLN A 224 9.56 -16.21 7.83
N PRO A 225 9.60 -15.18 8.70
CA PRO A 225 8.55 -14.17 8.75
C PRO A 225 8.46 -13.34 7.45
N VAL A 226 9.61 -12.97 6.87
CA VAL A 226 9.67 -12.22 5.61
C VAL A 226 9.17 -13.07 4.44
N ARG A 227 9.63 -14.33 4.36
CA ARG A 227 9.16 -15.27 3.34
C ARG A 227 7.64 -15.42 3.36
N LEU A 228 7.05 -15.56 4.56
CA LEU A 228 5.60 -15.65 4.72
C LEU A 228 4.90 -14.40 4.19
N ALA A 229 5.39 -13.21 4.53
CA ALA A 229 4.82 -11.95 4.06
C ALA A 229 4.90 -11.82 2.52
N VAL A 230 6.03 -12.19 1.91
CA VAL A 230 6.20 -12.21 0.45
C VAL A 230 5.20 -13.17 -0.21
N GLN A 231 5.08 -14.39 0.31
CA GLN A 231 4.12 -15.38 -0.21
C GLN A 231 2.67 -14.88 -0.10
N GLN A 232 2.30 -14.27 1.01
CA GLN A 232 0.95 -13.70 1.21
C GLN A 232 0.67 -12.56 0.23
N ALA A 233 1.62 -11.64 0.02
CA ALA A 233 1.51 -10.57 -0.94
C ALA A 233 1.36 -11.09 -2.38
N CYS A 234 2.15 -12.09 -2.78
CA CYS A 234 2.06 -12.71 -4.10
C CYS A 234 0.71 -13.40 -4.34
N VAL A 235 0.18 -14.12 -3.35
CA VAL A 235 -1.17 -14.73 -3.46
C VAL A 235 -2.24 -13.66 -3.59
N TYR A 236 -2.13 -12.57 -2.83
CA TYR A 236 -3.07 -11.45 -2.91
C TYR A 236 -3.02 -10.77 -4.29
N ASP A 237 -1.81 -10.49 -4.80
CA ASP A 237 -1.60 -9.91 -6.13
C ASP A 237 -2.21 -10.77 -7.25
N ALA A 238 -1.94 -12.07 -7.21
CA ALA A 238 -2.51 -13.02 -8.16
C ALA A 238 -4.04 -13.08 -8.10
N ALA A 239 -4.61 -13.03 -6.88
CA ALA A 239 -6.05 -13.00 -6.69
C ALA A 239 -6.67 -11.72 -7.26
N ALA A 240 -6.08 -10.55 -7.01
CA ALA A 240 -6.55 -9.28 -7.55
C ALA A 240 -6.49 -9.27 -9.09
N THR A 241 -5.39 -9.75 -9.66
CA THR A 241 -5.22 -9.85 -11.12
C THR A 241 -6.27 -10.79 -11.75
N ALA A 242 -6.57 -11.90 -11.11
CA ALA A 242 -7.55 -12.87 -11.62
C ALA A 242 -9.00 -12.38 -11.47
N CYS A 243 -9.32 -11.70 -10.36
CA CYS A 243 -10.68 -11.24 -10.07
C CYS A 243 -11.06 -9.91 -10.76
N PHE A 244 -10.06 -9.15 -11.20
CA PHE A 244 -10.25 -7.87 -11.90
C PHE A 244 -9.47 -7.88 -13.22
N PRO A 245 -10.01 -8.51 -14.30
CA PRO A 245 -9.26 -8.78 -15.53
C PRO A 245 -8.73 -7.54 -16.25
N THR A 246 -9.29 -6.35 -15.99
CA THR A 246 -8.84 -5.07 -16.55
C THR A 246 -7.87 -4.33 -15.62
N PHE A 247 -7.52 -4.93 -14.49
CA PHE A 247 -6.52 -4.38 -13.58
C PHE A 247 -5.12 -4.51 -14.17
N PHE A 248 -4.39 -3.42 -14.14
CA PHE A 248 -2.96 -3.41 -14.39
C PHE A 248 -2.27 -2.34 -13.53
N ALA A 249 -1.01 -2.55 -13.19
CA ALA A 249 -0.25 -1.61 -12.38
C ALA A 249 1.25 -1.75 -12.63
N SER A 250 1.93 -0.60 -12.77
CA SER A 250 3.40 -0.51 -12.78
C SER A 250 3.97 -0.47 -11.35
N ARG A 251 3.16 -0.07 -10.39
CA ARG A 251 3.52 -0.04 -8.97
C ARG A 251 2.52 -0.84 -8.14
N ARG A 252 3.03 -1.82 -7.41
CA ARG A 252 2.26 -2.71 -6.53
C ARG A 252 2.92 -2.75 -5.16
N ASN A 253 2.17 -2.40 -4.12
CA ASN A 253 2.60 -2.52 -2.73
C ASN A 253 1.51 -3.18 -1.91
N TYR A 254 1.92 -4.04 -0.99
CA TYR A 254 1.05 -4.78 -0.08
C TYR A 254 1.59 -4.60 1.33
N ASP A 255 0.72 -4.17 2.22
CA ASP A 255 1.04 -4.06 3.64
C ASP A 255 0.64 -5.35 4.33
N VAL A 256 1.61 -6.05 4.91
CA VAL A 256 1.42 -7.34 5.58
C VAL A 256 1.71 -7.18 7.07
N VAL A 257 0.71 -7.44 7.89
CA VAL A 257 0.88 -7.39 9.35
C VAL A 257 1.32 -8.75 9.89
N GLN A 258 2.16 -8.70 10.91
CA GLN A 258 2.50 -9.83 11.76
C GLN A 258 2.38 -9.42 13.22
N GLY A 259 1.74 -10.25 14.04
CA GLY A 259 1.49 -9.94 15.44
C GLY A 259 0.95 -11.14 16.20
N VAL A 260 0.35 -10.89 17.36
CA VAL A 260 -0.27 -11.92 18.20
C VAL A 260 -1.75 -11.61 18.42
N ASP A 261 -2.59 -12.64 18.32
CA ASP A 261 -4.00 -12.53 18.70
C ASP A 261 -4.18 -12.51 20.21
N VAL A 262 -5.40 -12.30 20.69
CA VAL A 262 -5.73 -12.28 22.13
C VAL A 262 -5.39 -13.58 22.87
N ARG A 263 -5.16 -14.67 22.15
CA ARG A 263 -4.76 -15.99 22.70
C ARG A 263 -3.26 -16.21 22.65
N GLY A 264 -2.47 -15.18 22.27
CA GLY A 264 -1.01 -15.27 22.13
C GLY A 264 -0.53 -16.05 20.92
N ARG A 265 -1.41 -16.38 19.94
CA ARG A 265 -1.03 -17.11 18.72
C ARG A 265 -0.49 -16.12 17.70
N ARG A 266 0.61 -16.47 17.03
CA ARG A 266 1.16 -15.69 15.93
C ARG A 266 0.18 -15.68 14.75
N ARG A 267 -0.04 -14.50 14.20
CA ARG A 267 -0.89 -14.23 13.05
C ARG A 267 -0.12 -13.42 12.01
N SER A 268 -0.46 -13.61 10.77
CA SER A 268 0.06 -12.82 9.64
C SER A 268 -1.01 -12.70 8.58
N GLY A 269 -1.09 -11.55 7.91
CA GLY A 269 -2.02 -11.34 6.80
C GLY A 269 -1.84 -10.01 6.11
N VAL A 270 -2.22 -9.96 4.83
CA VAL A 270 -2.28 -8.71 4.06
C VAL A 270 -3.39 -7.83 4.62
N LEU A 271 -3.06 -6.58 4.92
CA LEU A 271 -4.00 -5.57 5.41
C LEU A 271 -4.67 -4.79 4.27
N GLU A 272 -3.85 -4.42 3.29
CA GLU A 272 -4.28 -3.62 2.15
C GLU A 272 -3.26 -3.65 1.01
N GLN A 273 -3.73 -3.30 -0.17
CA GLN A 273 -2.91 -2.98 -1.33
C GLN A 273 -2.79 -1.46 -1.52
N SER A 274 -1.74 -1.06 -2.23
CA SER A 274 -1.56 0.31 -2.69
C SER A 274 -0.96 0.30 -4.10
N TRP A 275 -1.75 0.68 -5.08
CA TRP A 275 -1.37 0.77 -6.50
C TRP A 275 -1.31 2.22 -6.96
N ARG A 276 -0.70 3.07 -6.16
CA ARG A 276 -0.53 4.51 -6.37
C ARG A 276 0.78 4.98 -5.77
N VAL A 277 1.16 6.21 -6.03
CA VAL A 277 2.24 6.86 -5.29
C VAL A 277 1.96 6.79 -3.79
N GLY A 278 2.93 6.38 -3.01
CA GLY A 278 2.82 6.21 -1.57
C GLY A 278 4.14 6.48 -0.84
N GLY A 279 4.17 6.21 0.46
CA GLY A 279 5.32 6.46 1.32
C GLY A 279 6.60 5.75 0.88
N ALA A 280 6.49 4.56 0.29
CA ALA A 280 7.61 3.78 -0.25
C ALA A 280 8.14 4.28 -1.61
N SER A 281 7.37 5.12 -2.34
CA SER A 281 7.69 5.44 -3.75
C SER A 281 9.02 6.16 -3.94
N GLY A 282 9.43 6.98 -2.97
CA GLY A 282 10.75 7.59 -3.00
C GLY A 282 11.89 6.57 -2.95
N ALA A 283 11.73 5.53 -2.11
CA ALA A 283 12.70 4.44 -1.98
C ALA A 283 12.70 3.55 -3.24
N GLU A 284 11.52 3.24 -3.79
CA GLU A 284 11.36 2.48 -5.03
C GLU A 284 12.14 3.14 -6.19
N ILE A 285 11.98 4.46 -6.35
CA ILE A 285 12.64 5.23 -7.41
C ILE A 285 14.14 5.30 -7.17
N ALA A 286 14.61 5.51 -5.93
CA ALA A 286 16.03 5.53 -5.62
C ALA A 286 16.72 4.18 -5.94
N ALA A 287 16.01 3.06 -5.69
CA ALA A 287 16.50 1.74 -6.07
C ALA A 287 16.59 1.58 -7.59
N LEU A 288 15.57 2.00 -8.34
CA LEU A 288 15.60 1.95 -9.81
C LEU A 288 16.72 2.81 -10.40
N GLU A 289 17.00 3.99 -9.83
CA GLU A 289 18.12 4.84 -10.23
C GLU A 289 19.48 4.16 -9.97
N ALA A 290 19.63 3.52 -8.80
CA ALA A 290 20.83 2.76 -8.48
C ALA A 290 21.04 1.60 -9.47
N PHE A 291 19.96 0.88 -9.80
CA PHE A 291 19.99 -0.20 -10.79
C PHE A 291 20.26 0.27 -12.21
N ARG A 292 19.83 1.47 -12.57
CA ARG A 292 20.17 2.08 -13.87
C ARG A 292 21.63 2.47 -13.94
N ALA A 293 22.16 3.07 -12.87
CA ALA A 293 23.56 3.51 -12.79
C ALA A 293 24.54 2.34 -12.77
N ASP A 294 24.11 1.19 -12.23
CA ASP A 294 24.95 0.00 -12.12
C ASP A 294 24.14 -1.25 -12.54
N PRO A 295 24.31 -1.71 -13.79
CA PRO A 295 23.56 -2.90 -14.29
C PRO A 295 23.89 -4.19 -13.54
N ASP A 296 25.03 -4.31 -12.90
CA ASP A 296 25.46 -5.50 -12.17
C ASP A 296 24.92 -5.53 -10.73
N LEU A 297 24.48 -4.38 -10.22
CA LEU A 297 23.90 -4.27 -8.89
C LEU A 297 22.61 -5.08 -8.78
N LYS A 298 22.56 -6.02 -7.82
CA LYS A 298 21.43 -6.93 -7.62
C LYS A 298 20.47 -6.46 -6.54
N ALA A 299 20.97 -5.78 -5.51
CA ALA A 299 20.17 -5.32 -4.39
C ALA A 299 20.67 -4.02 -3.78
N VAL A 300 19.76 -3.26 -3.17
CA VAL A 300 20.05 -2.04 -2.40
C VAL A 300 19.17 -2.00 -1.15
N ARG A 301 19.69 -1.42 -0.07
CA ARG A 301 18.85 -0.98 1.07
C ARG A 301 18.44 0.46 0.84
N VAL A 302 17.16 0.76 1.00
CA VAL A 302 16.67 2.13 0.88
C VAL A 302 15.67 2.41 1.98
N ALA A 303 15.92 3.46 2.75
CA ALA A 303 14.99 3.96 3.74
C ALA A 303 14.18 5.12 3.15
N SER A 304 12.86 5.07 3.17
CA SER A 304 12.02 6.26 3.07
C SER A 304 11.70 6.78 4.45
N VAL A 305 11.67 8.09 4.63
CA VAL A 305 11.42 8.73 5.91
C VAL A 305 10.39 9.86 5.76
N GLU A 306 9.40 9.85 6.64
CA GLU A 306 8.49 10.97 6.88
C GLU A 306 8.72 11.50 8.29
N ALA A 307 9.29 12.69 8.41
CA ALA A 307 9.60 13.35 9.67
C ALA A 307 8.75 14.60 9.84
N TYR A 308 8.02 14.68 10.94
CA TYR A 308 7.12 15.79 11.25
C TYR A 308 7.81 16.83 12.13
N GLY A 309 7.39 18.10 11.98
CA GLY A 309 7.97 19.24 12.70
C GLY A 309 9.03 19.99 11.88
N ALA A 310 9.08 21.30 12.07
CA ALA A 310 9.99 22.20 11.35
C ALA A 310 11.47 21.93 11.69
N ASP A 311 11.74 21.45 12.91
CA ASP A 311 13.09 21.18 13.43
C ASP A 311 13.65 19.83 12.95
N ALA A 312 12.81 18.96 12.38
CA ALA A 312 13.23 17.68 11.83
C ALA A 312 13.95 17.86 10.49
N ALA A 313 15.24 18.17 10.54
CA ALA A 313 16.07 18.35 9.34
C ALA A 313 16.51 16.99 8.78
N PRO A 314 16.40 16.76 7.45
CA PRO A 314 16.98 15.60 6.81
C PRO A 314 18.50 15.57 6.97
N PRO A 315 19.14 14.38 7.07
CA PRO A 315 20.59 14.24 7.03
C PRO A 315 21.20 14.85 5.74
N PRO A 316 22.49 15.25 5.77
CA PRO A 316 23.13 15.89 4.61
C PRO A 316 23.19 15.03 3.35
N ASP A 317 23.25 13.70 3.51
CA ASP A 317 23.31 12.69 2.46
C ASP A 317 21.93 12.22 1.99
N ALA A 318 20.85 12.72 2.60
CA ALA A 318 19.49 12.37 2.23
C ALA A 318 19.05 13.05 0.92
N THR A 319 18.35 12.30 0.08
CA THR A 319 17.64 12.86 -1.07
C THR A 319 16.24 13.33 -0.62
N VAL A 320 16.06 14.65 -0.56
CA VAL A 320 14.80 15.26 -0.11
C VAL A 320 13.80 15.33 -1.25
N HIS A 321 12.59 14.77 -1.05
CA HIS A 321 11.50 14.83 -2.00
C HIS A 321 10.53 15.98 -1.73
N PHE A 322 10.32 16.27 -0.44
CA PHE A 322 9.46 17.33 0.02
C PHE A 322 9.93 17.82 1.39
N ARG A 323 9.93 19.12 1.59
CA ARG A 323 10.08 19.75 2.90
C ARG A 323 9.27 21.03 2.91
N GLY A 324 8.27 21.07 3.77
CA GLY A 324 7.37 22.22 3.85
C GLY A 324 6.11 21.93 4.63
N ARG A 325 5.17 22.86 4.56
CA ARG A 325 3.87 22.74 5.20
C ARG A 325 2.88 22.07 4.25
N ASP A 326 2.38 20.94 4.66
CA ASP A 326 1.25 20.24 4.02
C ASP A 326 -0.05 20.72 4.66
N GLU A 327 -1.11 20.89 3.88
CA GLU A 327 -2.39 21.43 4.34
C GLU A 327 -3.09 20.54 5.38
N ARG A 328 -2.87 19.20 5.31
CA ARG A 328 -3.54 18.23 6.16
C ARG A 328 -2.73 17.87 7.41
N VAL A 329 -1.41 17.78 7.26
CA VAL A 329 -0.54 17.21 8.30
C VAL A 329 0.43 18.22 8.92
N GLY A 330 0.44 19.48 8.45
CA GLY A 330 1.35 20.51 8.94
C GLY A 330 2.76 20.37 8.35
N PHE A 331 3.81 20.78 9.10
CA PHE A 331 5.17 20.72 8.57
C PHE A 331 5.69 19.28 8.53
N ILE A 332 6.18 18.86 7.36
CA ILE A 332 6.71 17.51 7.13
C ILE A 332 7.91 17.55 6.19
N SER A 333 8.90 16.70 6.48
CA SER A 333 10.04 16.42 5.61
C SER A 333 9.92 14.97 5.09
N LYS A 334 9.99 14.77 3.77
CA LYS A 334 9.98 13.45 3.13
C LYS A 334 11.27 13.28 2.36
N TYR A 335 12.05 12.27 2.73
CA TYR A 335 13.35 12.01 2.11
C TYR A 335 13.67 10.52 2.04
N VAL A 336 14.69 10.17 1.30
CA VAL A 336 15.23 8.82 1.22
C VAL A 336 16.72 8.81 1.48
N MET A 337 17.17 7.67 2.02
CA MET A 337 18.58 7.32 2.18
C MET A 337 18.80 5.96 1.49
N ALA A 338 19.83 5.85 0.65
CA ALA A 338 20.13 4.63 -0.09
C ALA A 338 21.54 4.14 0.25
N GLU A 339 21.64 2.84 0.51
CA GLU A 339 22.89 2.14 0.76
C GLU A 339 23.03 0.97 -0.21
N ARG A 340 24.16 0.87 -0.89
CA ARG A 340 24.46 -0.26 -1.78
C ARG A 340 24.81 -1.48 -0.95
N LEU A 341 24.15 -2.60 -1.20
CA LEU A 341 24.55 -3.88 -0.60
C LEU A 341 25.70 -4.50 -1.40
N GLY A 342 26.79 -4.80 -0.72
CA GLY A 342 27.86 -5.62 -1.28
C GLY A 342 27.39 -7.06 -1.54
N VAL A 343 28.09 -7.78 -2.42
CA VAL A 343 27.76 -9.18 -2.78
C VAL A 343 27.75 -10.12 -1.57
N GLY A 344 28.36 -9.74 -0.43
CA GLY A 344 28.39 -10.50 0.82
C GLY A 344 27.29 -10.17 1.82
N ASP A 345 26.64 -9.00 1.74
CA ASP A 345 25.69 -8.51 2.74
C ASP A 345 24.25 -8.99 2.49
N ALA A 346 24.03 -9.74 1.41
CA ALA A 346 22.72 -10.25 1.03
C ALA A 346 22.24 -11.45 1.87
N HIS A 347 23.07 -11.99 2.75
CA HIS A 347 22.75 -13.07 3.67
C HIS A 347 22.73 -12.50 5.09
N GLY A 348 21.51 -12.32 5.59
CA GLY A 348 21.08 -11.76 6.85
C GLY A 348 22.10 -11.73 8.00
N ASP A 349 22.19 -10.57 8.65
CA ASP A 349 22.59 -10.47 10.03
C ASP A 349 21.68 -11.36 10.88
N GLU A 350 22.18 -12.53 11.29
CA GLU A 350 21.67 -13.30 12.40
C GLU A 350 22.11 -12.63 13.70
N GLY A 351 21.17 -11.93 14.35
CA GLY A 351 21.33 -11.35 15.67
C GLY A 351 20.00 -11.37 16.40
#